data_9e28000fcfb35ea0cb2756dbdad77074
#
_entry.id   9e28000fcfb35ea0cb2756dbdad77074
#
_cell.length_a   1.000
_cell.length_b   1.000
_cell.length_c   1.000
_cell.angle_alpha   90.00
_cell.angle_beta   90.00
_cell.angle_gamma   90.00
#
_symmetry.space_group_name_H-M   'P 1'
#
loop_
_entity.id
_entity.type
_entity.pdbx_description
1 polymer ?
#
loop_
_entity_poly.entity_id
_entity_poly.type
_entity_poly.pdbx_seq_one_letter_code
_entity_poly.pdbx_strand_id
1 'polypeptide(L)'
;MKPKLNLTSDAKRFAWIRKHLYVPVVCDVLDSLGCRDRAMHQRLRPLDPENCVIIGRARTVRWMDTDYVDKKDPYGLEIAAMDALGPGDVAVHSTDAAGTNAPWGELMSTVAKRNGAAGCICDSNIRDCRKIMAMAFPVFFAGIRPLDSMGRGRVMAYDVPVRCGDVLVQPGELVFADFDGVVVVPRALEDEALARAHEKVTKENDSRRDLLRGDTLRVVFDRHGVL
;
A
#
# COMPACT_ATOMS: atom_id res chain seq x y z
N MET A 1 29.97 1.55 1.52
CA MET A 1 29.29 2.87 1.64
C MET A 1 27.84 2.63 1.26
N LYS A 2 26.85 2.99 2.10
CA LYS A 2 25.44 2.80 1.77
C LYS A 2 25.10 3.71 0.58
N PRO A 3 24.47 3.20 -0.50
CA PRO A 3 24.04 4.05 -1.61
C PRO A 3 23.02 5.08 -1.09
N LYS A 4 23.28 6.36 -1.33
CA LYS A 4 22.39 7.45 -0.93
C LYS A 4 21.59 7.91 -2.13
N LEU A 5 20.29 7.65 -2.13
CA LEU A 5 19.37 8.32 -3.02
C LEU A 5 19.15 9.76 -2.50
N ASN A 6 19.56 10.75 -3.29
CA ASN A 6 19.43 12.16 -2.89
C ASN A 6 18.01 12.68 -3.24
N LEU A 7 17.00 12.06 -2.62
CA LEU A 7 15.58 12.39 -2.82
C LEU A 7 15.10 13.27 -1.67
N THR A 8 15.10 14.58 -1.90
CA THR A 8 14.92 15.62 -0.87
C THR A 8 13.46 15.85 -0.42
N SER A 9 12.48 15.23 -1.10
CA SER A 9 11.06 15.32 -0.73
C SER A 9 10.33 14.04 -1.08
N ASP A 10 9.21 13.78 -0.38
CA ASP A 10 8.36 12.62 -0.65
C ASP A 10 7.81 12.63 -2.08
N ALA A 11 7.40 13.78 -2.61
CA ALA A 11 6.92 13.87 -3.99
C ALA A 11 7.97 13.42 -5.01
N LYS A 12 9.25 13.84 -4.85
CA LYS A 12 10.35 13.39 -5.72
C LYS A 12 10.64 11.90 -5.52
N ARG A 13 10.58 11.42 -4.27
CA ARG A 13 10.77 10.02 -3.91
C ARG A 13 9.72 9.13 -4.56
N PHE A 14 8.46 9.47 -4.42
CA PHE A 14 7.34 8.70 -4.99
C PHE A 14 7.37 8.67 -6.51
N ALA A 15 7.66 9.80 -7.16
CA ALA A 15 7.83 9.86 -8.61
C ALA A 15 9.02 8.99 -9.08
N TRP A 16 10.12 8.99 -8.33
CA TRP A 16 11.28 8.17 -8.63
C TRP A 16 10.99 6.68 -8.49
N ILE A 17 10.32 6.25 -7.37
CA ILE A 17 9.91 4.86 -7.14
C ILE A 17 9.03 4.39 -8.30
N ARG A 18 7.99 5.16 -8.64
CA ARG A 18 7.06 4.85 -9.75
C ARG A 18 7.76 4.59 -11.08
N LYS A 19 8.86 5.28 -11.33
CA LYS A 19 9.62 5.18 -12.58
C LYS A 19 10.58 3.99 -12.60
N HIS A 20 11.12 3.61 -11.46
CA HIS A 20 12.31 2.75 -11.42
C HIS A 20 12.10 1.41 -10.69
N LEU A 21 11.06 1.27 -9.88
CA LEU A 21 10.85 0.10 -9.04
C LEU A 21 9.47 -0.53 -9.26
N TYR A 22 9.33 -1.78 -8.82
CA TYR A 22 8.10 -2.53 -8.71
C TYR A 22 8.09 -3.32 -7.40
N VAL A 23 6.91 -3.73 -6.91
CA VAL A 23 6.74 -4.30 -5.57
C VAL A 23 7.62 -5.54 -5.33
N PRO A 24 7.67 -6.54 -6.22
CA PRO A 24 8.50 -7.73 -6.01
C PRO A 24 9.97 -7.43 -5.70
N VAL A 25 10.61 -6.53 -6.45
CA VAL A 25 12.04 -6.21 -6.22
C VAL A 25 12.27 -5.55 -4.86
N VAL A 26 11.32 -4.77 -4.37
CA VAL A 26 11.41 -4.16 -3.04
C VAL A 26 11.24 -5.23 -1.94
N CYS A 27 10.32 -6.18 -2.13
CA CYS A 27 10.16 -7.32 -1.23
C CYS A 27 11.44 -8.15 -1.11
N ASP A 28 12.04 -8.53 -2.24
CA ASP A 28 13.29 -9.31 -2.27
C ASP A 28 14.42 -8.62 -1.50
N VAL A 29 14.51 -7.29 -1.64
CA VAL A 29 15.52 -6.52 -0.92
C VAL A 29 15.24 -6.47 0.58
N LEU A 30 13.98 -6.27 0.98
CA LEU A 30 13.60 -6.30 2.40
C LEU A 30 13.89 -7.67 3.01
N ASP A 31 13.64 -8.76 2.28
CA ASP A 31 14.01 -10.12 2.70
C ASP A 31 15.52 -10.25 2.93
N SER A 32 16.33 -9.71 2.01
CA SER A 32 17.79 -9.70 2.14
C SER A 32 18.30 -8.85 3.31
N LEU A 33 17.49 -7.88 3.75
CA LEU A 33 17.74 -7.03 4.92
C LEU A 33 17.21 -7.64 6.24
N GLY A 34 16.63 -8.85 6.17
CA GLY A 34 16.07 -9.55 7.33
C GLY A 34 14.63 -9.15 7.69
N CYS A 35 13.95 -8.40 6.84
CA CYS A 35 12.57 -7.93 7.05
C CYS A 35 11.58 -8.70 6.16
N ARG A 36 11.30 -9.97 6.50
CA ARG A 36 10.48 -10.90 5.71
C ARG A 36 8.96 -10.77 5.90
N ASP A 37 8.52 -9.95 6.83
CA ASP A 37 7.12 -9.77 7.24
C ASP A 37 6.51 -8.45 6.72
N ARG A 38 6.93 -7.99 5.54
CA ARG A 38 6.56 -6.68 5.00
C ARG A 38 5.61 -6.71 3.81
N ALA A 39 5.42 -7.86 3.18
CA ALA A 39 4.40 -8.06 2.15
C ALA A 39 3.04 -8.35 2.80
N MET A 40 2.03 -7.59 2.44
CA MET A 40 0.67 -7.81 2.95
C MET A 40 0.07 -9.09 2.36
N HIS A 41 -0.90 -9.66 3.10
CA HIS A 41 -1.57 -10.90 2.71
C HIS A 41 -2.18 -10.79 1.32
N GLN A 42 -2.06 -11.87 0.55
CA GLN A 42 -2.52 -11.98 -0.84
C GLN A 42 -4.02 -11.76 -1.05
N ARG A 43 -4.85 -11.76 0.00
CA ARG A 43 -6.27 -11.41 -0.08
C ARG A 43 -6.50 -9.94 -0.47
N LEU A 44 -5.52 -9.07 -0.21
CA LEU A 44 -5.57 -7.67 -0.61
C LEU A 44 -5.24 -7.53 -2.09
N ARG A 45 -6.26 -7.25 -2.89
CA ARG A 45 -6.15 -7.15 -4.34
C ARG A 45 -6.59 -5.77 -4.83
N PRO A 46 -6.02 -5.29 -5.93
CA PRO A 46 -6.45 -4.01 -6.50
C PRO A 46 -7.88 -4.10 -7.04
N LEU A 47 -8.67 -3.04 -6.80
CA LEU A 47 -10.00 -2.88 -7.38
C LEU A 47 -9.94 -2.69 -8.89
N ASP A 48 -8.99 -1.90 -9.36
CA ASP A 48 -8.76 -1.60 -10.76
C ASP A 48 -7.32 -1.98 -11.13
N PRO A 49 -7.12 -3.09 -11.86
CA PRO A 49 -5.78 -3.53 -12.27
C PRO A 49 -5.01 -2.49 -13.10
N GLU A 50 -5.71 -1.65 -13.86
CA GLU A 50 -5.10 -0.62 -14.70
C GLU A 50 -4.62 0.59 -13.87
N ASN A 51 -5.31 0.87 -12.75
CA ASN A 51 -5.03 2.01 -11.87
C ASN A 51 -4.69 1.53 -10.45
N CYS A 52 -3.73 0.62 -10.32
CA CYS A 52 -3.43 -0.04 -9.03
C CYS A 52 -2.14 0.45 -8.35
N VAL A 53 -1.35 1.33 -8.94
CA VAL A 53 -0.08 1.75 -8.35
C VAL A 53 -0.30 2.79 -7.25
N ILE A 54 0.00 2.41 -6.01
CA ILE A 54 -0.01 3.28 -4.83
C ILE A 54 1.42 3.44 -4.32
N ILE A 55 1.85 4.67 -4.12
CA ILE A 55 3.12 4.99 -3.47
C ILE A 55 2.88 6.21 -2.58
N GLY A 56 3.07 6.04 -1.26
CA GLY A 56 2.79 7.13 -0.34
C GLY A 56 3.08 6.80 1.12
N ARG A 57 2.69 7.72 2.02
CA ARG A 57 2.88 7.58 3.47
C ARG A 57 1.65 6.99 4.12
N ALA A 58 1.84 5.96 4.93
CA ALA A 58 0.75 5.32 5.68
C ALA A 58 0.07 6.31 6.64
N ARG A 59 -1.23 6.52 6.48
CA ARG A 59 -2.15 7.13 7.43
C ARG A 59 -3.06 6.02 7.93
N THR A 60 -2.73 5.51 9.08
CA THR A 60 -3.34 4.30 9.62
C THR A 60 -4.63 4.60 10.35
N VAL A 61 -5.63 3.73 10.16
CA VAL A 61 -6.96 3.85 10.78
C VAL A 61 -7.33 2.51 11.41
N ARG A 62 -7.54 2.52 12.73
CA ARG A 62 -7.90 1.34 13.51
C ARG A 62 -9.39 1.30 13.74
N TRP A 63 -10.02 0.24 13.29
CA TRP A 63 -11.43 -0.06 13.47
C TRP A 63 -11.67 -1.07 14.59
N MET A 64 -12.87 -1.07 15.12
CA MET A 64 -13.42 -2.10 15.97
C MET A 64 -14.85 -2.40 15.53
N ASP A 65 -15.21 -3.67 15.50
CA ASP A 65 -16.58 -4.08 15.25
C ASP A 65 -17.48 -3.68 16.42
N THR A 66 -18.66 -3.13 16.12
CA THR A 66 -19.63 -2.70 17.12
C THR A 66 -21.02 -2.54 16.51
N ASP A 67 -22.06 -2.90 17.24
CA ASP A 67 -23.46 -2.61 16.92
C ASP A 67 -23.94 -1.29 17.54
N TYR A 68 -23.10 -0.63 18.34
CA TYR A 68 -23.43 0.66 18.94
C TYR A 68 -23.40 1.79 17.93
N VAL A 69 -24.44 2.62 17.91
CA VAL A 69 -24.54 3.84 17.11
C VAL A 69 -24.69 5.04 18.04
N ASP A 70 -23.73 5.95 18.02
CA ASP A 70 -23.89 7.26 18.64
C ASP A 70 -24.86 8.10 17.79
N LYS A 71 -26.04 8.42 18.35
CA LYS A 71 -27.06 9.19 17.61
C LYS A 71 -26.66 10.62 17.30
N LYS A 72 -25.69 11.19 18.02
CA LYS A 72 -25.21 12.56 17.81
C LYS A 72 -24.04 12.61 16.85
N ASP A 73 -23.21 11.56 16.81
CA ASP A 73 -22.03 11.47 15.96
C ASP A 73 -21.81 10.01 15.51
N PRO A 74 -22.62 9.54 14.54
CA PRO A 74 -22.66 8.13 14.15
C PRO A 74 -21.35 7.62 13.53
N TYR A 75 -20.53 8.49 12.94
CA TYR A 75 -19.27 8.13 12.30
C TYR A 75 -18.04 8.50 13.11
N GLY A 76 -18.13 9.50 13.99
CA GLY A 76 -17.06 9.85 14.94
C GLY A 76 -15.71 10.12 14.26
N LEU A 77 -14.68 9.41 14.72
CA LEU A 77 -13.32 9.58 14.21
C LEU A 77 -13.13 9.15 12.74
N GLU A 78 -14.10 8.46 12.14
CA GLU A 78 -14.03 8.11 10.71
C GLU A 78 -13.94 9.37 9.83
N ILE A 79 -14.81 10.36 10.09
CA ILE A 79 -14.79 11.63 9.36
C ILE A 79 -13.47 12.37 9.63
N ALA A 80 -13.06 12.47 10.88
CA ALA A 80 -11.81 13.16 11.23
C ALA A 80 -10.57 12.54 10.58
N ALA A 81 -10.50 11.21 10.51
CA ALA A 81 -9.41 10.51 9.86
C ALA A 81 -9.36 10.80 8.34
N MET A 82 -10.53 10.89 7.68
CA MET A 82 -10.60 11.21 6.26
C MET A 82 -10.26 12.68 5.96
N ASP A 83 -10.73 13.60 6.79
CA ASP A 83 -10.42 15.03 6.63
C ASP A 83 -8.93 15.34 6.89
N ALA A 84 -8.26 14.50 7.68
CA ALA A 84 -6.82 14.63 7.97
C ALA A 84 -5.89 14.11 6.85
N LEU A 85 -6.42 13.44 5.81
CA LEU A 85 -5.60 12.99 4.67
C LEU A 85 -5.07 14.18 3.87
N GLY A 86 -3.82 14.07 3.44
CA GLY A 86 -3.12 15.07 2.64
C GLY A 86 -2.39 14.50 1.42
N PRO A 87 -1.65 15.34 0.69
CA PRO A 87 -0.93 14.94 -0.52
C PRO A 87 0.07 13.81 -0.26
N GLY A 88 -0.06 12.72 -1.02
CA GLY A 88 0.81 11.55 -0.92
C GLY A 88 0.54 10.63 0.26
N ASP A 89 -0.53 10.84 1.02
CA ASP A 89 -0.98 9.90 2.06
C ASP A 89 -1.65 8.67 1.45
N VAL A 90 -1.51 7.54 2.13
CA VAL A 90 -2.21 6.29 1.84
C VAL A 90 -3.07 5.96 3.05
N ALA A 91 -4.38 5.94 2.89
CA ALA A 91 -5.29 5.50 3.93
C ALA A 91 -5.12 3.99 4.16
N VAL A 92 -4.70 3.57 5.35
CA VAL A 92 -4.50 2.16 5.69
C VAL A 92 -5.51 1.77 6.77
N HIS A 93 -6.60 1.10 6.34
CA HIS A 93 -7.70 0.68 7.21
C HIS A 93 -7.49 -0.75 7.70
N SER A 94 -7.40 -0.90 9.03
CA SER A 94 -7.29 -2.19 9.71
C SER A 94 -8.56 -2.47 10.50
N THR A 95 -9.20 -3.61 10.22
CA THR A 95 -10.41 -4.06 10.90
C THR A 95 -10.15 -5.35 11.67
N ASP A 96 -10.80 -5.53 12.83
CA ASP A 96 -10.59 -6.71 13.68
C ASP A 96 -11.19 -7.98 13.07
N ALA A 97 -12.35 -7.87 12.41
CA ALA A 97 -13.00 -9.00 11.76
C ALA A 97 -13.26 -8.70 10.28
N ALA A 98 -12.66 -9.48 9.42
CA ALA A 98 -12.90 -9.36 8.00
C ALA A 98 -14.38 -9.63 7.67
N GLY A 99 -15.03 -8.65 7.09
CA GLY A 99 -16.31 -8.88 6.41
C GLY A 99 -17.57 -8.46 7.14
N THR A 100 -17.50 -7.82 8.31
CA THR A 100 -18.70 -7.34 9.04
C THR A 100 -19.23 -6.02 8.50
N ASN A 101 -18.36 -5.14 8.02
CA ASN A 101 -18.71 -3.85 7.42
C ASN A 101 -17.93 -3.57 6.14
N ALA A 102 -18.22 -2.43 5.49
CA ALA A 102 -17.44 -1.90 4.37
C ALA A 102 -16.99 -0.47 4.71
N PRO A 103 -15.82 -0.32 5.38
CA PRO A 103 -15.33 0.96 5.87
C PRO A 103 -14.88 1.92 4.76
N TRP A 104 -14.88 1.50 3.51
CA TRP A 104 -14.46 2.32 2.38
C TRP A 104 -15.49 2.30 1.25
N GLY A 105 -15.78 3.49 0.70
CA GLY A 105 -16.72 3.67 -0.41
C GLY A 105 -16.41 4.90 -1.26
N GLU A 106 -17.35 5.28 -2.10
CA GLU A 106 -17.21 6.38 -3.07
C GLU A 106 -16.93 7.72 -2.39
N LEU A 107 -17.67 8.10 -1.34
CA LEU A 107 -17.50 9.39 -0.68
C LEU A 107 -16.13 9.51 -0.02
N MET A 108 -15.63 8.43 0.60
CA MET A 108 -14.27 8.37 1.16
C MET A 108 -13.21 8.55 0.07
N SER A 109 -13.38 7.87 -1.06
CA SER A 109 -12.48 8.00 -2.23
C SER A 109 -12.50 9.42 -2.80
N THR A 110 -13.66 10.07 -2.82
CA THR A 110 -13.82 11.45 -3.30
C THR A 110 -13.05 12.44 -2.43
N VAL A 111 -13.19 12.34 -1.10
CA VAL A 111 -12.45 13.19 -0.15
C VAL A 111 -10.95 12.92 -0.24
N ALA A 112 -10.54 11.66 -0.21
CA ALA A 112 -9.14 11.26 -0.29
C ALA A 112 -8.48 11.79 -1.58
N LYS A 113 -9.13 11.60 -2.74
CA LYS A 113 -8.64 12.12 -4.03
C LYS A 113 -8.55 13.63 -4.06
N ARG A 114 -9.57 14.34 -3.57
CA ARG A 114 -9.57 15.82 -3.47
C ARG A 114 -8.40 16.32 -2.61
N ASN A 115 -8.09 15.63 -1.52
CA ASN A 115 -7.00 15.98 -0.62
C ASN A 115 -5.61 15.55 -1.14
N GLY A 116 -5.55 14.88 -2.30
CA GLY A 116 -4.30 14.44 -2.93
C GLY A 116 -3.71 13.16 -2.36
N ALA A 117 -4.50 12.37 -1.64
CA ALA A 117 -4.08 11.05 -1.17
C ALA A 117 -3.74 10.13 -2.35
N ALA A 118 -2.74 9.27 -2.16
CA ALA A 118 -2.20 8.38 -3.20
C ALA A 118 -3.06 7.13 -3.41
N GLY A 119 -3.88 6.75 -2.44
CA GLY A 119 -4.74 5.57 -2.51
C GLY A 119 -5.22 5.08 -1.16
N CYS A 120 -5.84 3.91 -1.16
CA CYS A 120 -6.34 3.24 0.04
C CYS A 120 -5.96 1.76 0.07
N ILE A 121 -5.55 1.28 1.23
CA ILE A 121 -5.44 -0.15 1.57
C ILE A 121 -6.49 -0.44 2.63
N CYS A 122 -7.47 -1.28 2.31
CA CYS A 122 -8.57 -1.63 3.20
C CYS A 122 -8.57 -3.14 3.48
N ASP A 123 -8.17 -3.53 4.68
CA ASP A 123 -8.15 -4.95 5.09
C ASP A 123 -9.55 -5.45 5.46
N SER A 124 -10.54 -5.06 4.70
CA SER A 124 -11.95 -5.46 4.85
C SER A 124 -12.67 -5.32 3.51
N ASN A 125 -13.99 -5.21 3.57
CA ASN A 125 -14.79 -4.96 2.39
C ASN A 125 -14.78 -3.47 2.00
N ILE A 126 -15.08 -3.24 0.72
CA ILE A 126 -15.40 -1.93 0.17
C ILE A 126 -16.77 -1.96 -0.51
N ARG A 127 -17.32 -0.78 -0.80
CA ARG A 127 -18.56 -0.61 -1.56
C ARG A 127 -18.42 0.45 -2.65
N ASP A 128 -19.44 0.63 -3.47
CA ASP A 128 -19.50 1.64 -4.55
C ASP A 128 -18.38 1.47 -5.62
N CYS A 129 -17.92 0.24 -5.84
CA CYS A 129 -16.72 -0.09 -6.61
C CYS A 129 -16.68 0.54 -8.00
N ARG A 130 -17.82 0.53 -8.74
CA ARG A 130 -17.89 1.13 -10.10
C ARG A 130 -17.63 2.63 -10.10
N LYS A 131 -18.09 3.34 -9.06
CA LYS A 131 -17.84 4.79 -8.91
C LYS A 131 -16.38 5.07 -8.56
N ILE A 132 -15.78 4.24 -7.70
CA ILE A 132 -14.36 4.34 -7.35
C ILE A 132 -13.48 4.11 -8.59
N MET A 133 -13.77 3.07 -9.38
CA MET A 133 -13.08 2.81 -10.65
C MET A 133 -13.22 3.97 -11.63
N ALA A 134 -14.42 4.53 -11.79
CA ALA A 134 -14.66 5.69 -12.65
C ALA A 134 -13.85 6.93 -12.25
N MET A 135 -13.47 7.04 -10.98
CA MET A 135 -12.58 8.09 -10.49
C MET A 135 -11.09 7.78 -10.73
N ALA A 136 -10.74 6.56 -11.16
CA ALA A 136 -9.36 6.07 -11.23
C ALA A 136 -8.60 6.29 -9.89
N PHE A 137 -9.28 6.11 -8.74
CA PHE A 137 -8.65 6.19 -7.42
C PHE A 137 -8.22 4.78 -6.99
N PRO A 138 -6.92 4.54 -6.77
CA PRO A 138 -6.42 3.19 -6.48
C PRO A 138 -6.81 2.74 -5.08
N VAL A 139 -7.43 1.55 -5.01
CA VAL A 139 -7.87 0.92 -3.76
C VAL A 139 -7.49 -0.56 -3.79
N PHE A 140 -6.85 -1.03 -2.72
CA PHE A 140 -6.66 -2.46 -2.43
C PHE A 140 -7.62 -2.87 -1.32
N PHE A 141 -8.23 -4.03 -1.45
CA PHE A 141 -9.30 -4.48 -0.57
C PHE A 141 -9.32 -6.01 -0.41
N ALA A 142 -9.96 -6.47 0.66
CA ALA A 142 -10.12 -7.91 0.90
C ALA A 142 -11.46 -8.48 0.39
N GLY A 143 -12.50 -7.67 0.24
CA GLY A 143 -13.81 -8.11 -0.23
C GLY A 143 -14.73 -6.97 -0.67
N ILE A 144 -15.88 -7.32 -1.24
CA ILE A 144 -16.91 -6.35 -1.67
C ILE A 144 -18.22 -6.70 -0.97
N ARG A 145 -18.82 -5.74 -0.24
CA ARG A 145 -20.15 -5.89 0.37
C ARG A 145 -20.88 -4.54 0.38
N PRO A 146 -22.19 -4.49 0.09
CA PRO A 146 -22.97 -3.26 0.06
C PRO A 146 -23.45 -2.86 1.47
N LEU A 147 -22.54 -2.83 2.45
CA LEU A 147 -22.85 -2.52 3.86
C LEU A 147 -22.28 -1.16 4.23
N ASP A 148 -22.94 -0.49 5.18
CA ASP A 148 -22.41 0.71 5.82
C ASP A 148 -21.56 0.35 7.04
N SER A 149 -20.65 1.22 7.46
CA SER A 149 -19.92 1.13 8.72
C SER A 149 -20.81 1.41 9.93
N MET A 150 -21.78 2.30 9.79
CA MET A 150 -22.68 2.68 10.89
C MET A 150 -23.43 1.47 11.47
N GLY A 151 -23.24 1.23 12.78
CA GLY A 151 -23.81 0.08 13.49
C GLY A 151 -23.18 -1.27 13.14
N ARG A 152 -21.98 -1.27 12.56
CA ARG A 152 -21.19 -2.48 12.28
C ARG A 152 -19.72 -2.33 12.63
N GLY A 153 -19.19 -1.12 12.55
CA GLY A 153 -17.82 -0.82 12.92
C GLY A 153 -17.67 0.64 13.30
N ARG A 154 -16.63 0.95 14.05
CA ARG A 154 -16.27 2.31 14.46
C ARG A 154 -14.77 2.50 14.46
N VAL A 155 -14.32 3.66 14.00
CA VAL A 155 -12.90 4.05 14.13
C VAL A 155 -12.61 4.34 15.60
N MET A 156 -11.63 3.64 16.15
CA MET A 156 -11.18 3.78 17.53
C MET A 156 -10.01 4.75 17.67
N ALA A 157 -9.14 4.78 16.66
CA ALA A 157 -7.99 5.68 16.59
C ALA A 157 -7.50 5.77 15.14
N TYR A 158 -6.79 6.84 14.83
CA TYR A 158 -6.02 6.96 13.60
C TYR A 158 -4.61 7.48 13.91
N ASP A 159 -3.69 7.35 12.95
CA ASP A 159 -2.26 7.63 13.13
C ASP A 159 -1.65 6.86 14.32
N VAL A 160 -2.07 5.62 14.50
CA VAL A 160 -1.54 4.66 15.47
C VAL A 160 -1.04 3.40 14.75
N PRO A 161 -0.13 2.61 15.35
CA PRO A 161 0.27 1.33 14.75
C PRO A 161 -0.93 0.41 14.56
N VAL A 162 -1.06 -0.17 13.36
CA VAL A 162 -2.14 -1.12 13.03
C VAL A 162 -1.59 -2.38 12.37
N ARG A 163 -2.29 -3.49 12.49
CA ARG A 163 -2.00 -4.70 11.73
C ARG A 163 -2.96 -4.77 10.55
N CYS A 164 -2.44 -4.56 9.34
CA CYS A 164 -3.22 -4.59 8.10
C CYS A 164 -2.62 -5.63 7.15
N GLY A 165 -3.43 -6.55 6.62
CA GLY A 165 -2.93 -7.62 5.78
C GLY A 165 -1.80 -8.43 6.41
N ASP A 166 -1.90 -8.71 7.69
CA ASP A 166 -0.92 -9.41 8.53
C ASP A 166 0.40 -8.66 8.79
N VAL A 167 0.58 -7.46 8.23
CA VAL A 167 1.75 -6.59 8.43
C VAL A 167 1.47 -5.55 9.51
N LEU A 168 2.41 -5.37 10.44
CA LEU A 168 2.39 -4.24 11.38
C LEU A 168 2.85 -2.98 10.65
N VAL A 169 1.92 -2.04 10.45
CA VAL A 169 2.15 -0.77 9.77
C VAL A 169 2.25 0.36 10.79
N GLN A 170 3.36 1.10 10.75
CA GLN A 170 3.54 2.32 11.52
C GLN A 170 3.06 3.53 10.72
N PRO A 171 2.46 4.55 11.38
CA PRO A 171 2.16 5.81 10.70
C PRO A 171 3.39 6.40 10.01
N GLY A 172 3.23 6.83 8.75
CA GLY A 172 4.28 7.44 7.97
C GLY A 172 5.27 6.47 7.31
N GLU A 173 5.20 5.16 7.53
CA GLU A 173 5.98 4.21 6.72
C GLU A 173 5.61 4.33 5.23
N LEU A 174 6.55 3.97 4.35
CA LEU A 174 6.29 3.96 2.92
C LEU A 174 5.43 2.75 2.56
N VAL A 175 4.27 3.00 1.99
CA VAL A 175 3.41 1.98 1.35
C VAL A 175 3.68 2.01 -0.14
N PHE A 176 4.02 0.85 -0.70
CA PHE A 176 4.13 0.67 -2.14
C PHE A 176 3.27 -0.51 -2.57
N ALA A 177 2.37 -0.28 -3.50
CA ALA A 177 1.50 -1.31 -4.06
C ALA A 177 1.47 -1.22 -5.59
N ASP A 178 1.40 -2.38 -6.22
CA ASP A 178 1.15 -2.56 -7.63
C ASP A 178 0.28 -3.82 -7.85
N PHE A 179 0.15 -4.29 -9.08
CA PHE A 179 -0.68 -5.46 -9.38
C PHE A 179 -0.29 -6.72 -8.59
N ASP A 180 0.98 -6.89 -8.24
CA ASP A 180 1.47 -8.07 -7.52
C ASP A 180 1.06 -8.06 -6.04
N GLY A 181 0.88 -6.88 -5.44
CA GLY A 181 0.46 -6.76 -4.05
C GLY A 181 0.89 -5.48 -3.37
N VAL A 182 1.00 -5.53 -2.04
CA VAL A 182 1.32 -4.37 -1.20
C VAL A 182 2.53 -4.69 -0.33
N VAL A 183 3.52 -3.81 -0.31
CA VAL A 183 4.67 -3.87 0.59
C VAL A 183 4.75 -2.62 1.45
N VAL A 184 5.16 -2.80 2.71
CA VAL A 184 5.40 -1.70 3.66
C VAL A 184 6.89 -1.62 3.97
N VAL A 185 7.50 -0.49 3.67
CA VAL A 185 8.93 -0.27 3.88
C VAL A 185 9.15 0.52 5.17
N PRO A 186 9.85 -0.05 6.17
CA PRO A 186 10.16 0.65 7.40
C PRO A 186 10.99 1.92 7.16
N ARG A 187 10.67 3.00 7.85
CA ARG A 187 11.40 4.28 7.76
C ARG A 187 12.92 4.14 7.89
N ALA A 188 13.35 3.30 8.84
CA ALA A 188 14.77 3.11 9.12
C ALA A 188 15.55 2.44 7.99
N LEU A 189 14.87 1.68 7.12
CA LEU A 189 15.45 0.93 6.02
C LEU A 189 15.15 1.54 4.64
N GLU A 190 14.33 2.57 4.57
CA GLU A 190 13.75 3.08 3.33
C GLU A 190 14.83 3.44 2.29
N ASP A 191 15.80 4.30 2.65
CA ASP A 191 16.84 4.73 1.72
C ASP A 191 17.72 3.56 1.25
N GLU A 192 18.06 2.64 2.15
CA GLU A 192 18.86 1.47 1.82
C GLU A 192 18.10 0.49 0.94
N ALA A 193 16.83 0.21 1.28
CA ALA A 193 15.99 -0.71 0.52
C ALA A 193 15.75 -0.19 -0.91
N LEU A 194 15.41 1.09 -1.06
CA LEU A 194 15.17 1.69 -2.38
C LEU A 194 16.44 1.71 -3.25
N ALA A 195 17.59 2.02 -2.66
CA ALA A 195 18.85 2.05 -3.41
C ALA A 195 19.26 0.63 -3.88
N ARG A 196 19.17 -0.38 -2.97
CA ARG A 196 19.47 -1.77 -3.33
C ARG A 196 18.47 -2.34 -4.35
N ALA A 197 17.17 -1.97 -4.23
CA ALA A 197 16.17 -2.36 -5.20
C ALA A 197 16.50 -1.83 -6.61
N HIS A 198 16.95 -0.58 -6.72
CA HIS A 198 17.37 -0.02 -8.00
C HIS A 198 18.61 -0.71 -8.59
N GLU A 199 19.59 -1.04 -7.76
CA GLU A 199 20.75 -1.83 -8.19
C GLU A 199 20.32 -3.22 -8.72
N LYS A 200 19.38 -3.87 -8.00
CA LYS A 200 18.84 -5.18 -8.41
C LYS A 200 18.09 -5.08 -9.74
N VAL A 201 17.22 -4.09 -9.94
CA VAL A 201 16.52 -3.85 -11.23
C VAL A 201 17.51 -3.69 -12.38
N THR A 202 18.63 -2.99 -12.16
CA THR A 202 19.65 -2.81 -13.19
C THR A 202 20.25 -4.15 -13.60
N LYS A 203 20.62 -5.00 -12.65
CA LYS A 203 21.14 -6.34 -12.90
C LYS A 203 20.12 -7.26 -13.59
N GLU A 204 18.85 -7.20 -13.16
CA GLU A 204 17.75 -7.95 -13.79
C GLU A 204 17.54 -7.55 -15.26
N ASN A 205 17.70 -6.26 -15.58
CA ASN A 205 17.65 -5.79 -16.98
C ASN A 205 18.78 -6.37 -17.81
N ASP A 206 19.98 -6.50 -17.25
CA ASP A 206 21.11 -7.15 -17.92
C ASP A 206 20.87 -8.66 -18.07
N SER A 207 20.39 -9.32 -17.02
CA SER A 207 19.99 -10.74 -17.06
C SER A 207 18.94 -11.01 -18.14
N ARG A 208 17.87 -10.19 -18.18
CA ARG A 208 16.80 -10.31 -19.19
C ARG A 208 17.35 -10.16 -20.62
N ARG A 209 18.28 -9.23 -20.84
CA ARG A 209 18.91 -9.03 -22.14
C ARG A 209 19.71 -10.25 -22.59
N ASP A 210 20.48 -10.86 -21.70
CA ASP A 210 21.28 -12.03 -21.99
C ASP A 210 20.39 -13.27 -22.24
N LEU A 211 19.32 -13.46 -21.45
CA LEU A 211 18.31 -14.51 -21.67
C LEU A 211 17.65 -14.38 -23.06
N LEU A 212 17.28 -13.16 -23.46
CA LEU A 212 16.68 -12.91 -24.78
C LEU A 212 17.65 -13.15 -25.94
N ARG A 213 18.98 -13.13 -25.70
CA ARG A 213 20.02 -13.50 -26.68
C ARG A 213 20.21 -15.01 -26.77
N GLY A 214 19.63 -15.80 -25.88
CA GLY A 214 19.70 -17.26 -25.90
C GLY A 214 20.63 -17.87 -24.85
N ASP A 215 21.22 -17.09 -23.96
CA ASP A 215 21.97 -17.63 -22.81
C ASP A 215 21.04 -18.46 -21.92
N THR A 216 21.57 -19.54 -21.34
CA THR A 216 20.78 -20.35 -20.38
C THR A 216 20.65 -19.60 -19.04
N LEU A 217 19.56 -19.88 -18.32
CA LEU A 217 19.31 -19.29 -17.01
C LEU A 217 20.47 -19.50 -16.03
N ARG A 218 21.11 -20.67 -16.09
CA ARG A 218 22.28 -21.00 -15.26
C ARG A 218 23.47 -20.07 -15.55
N VAL A 219 23.80 -19.88 -16.82
CA VAL A 219 24.91 -19.01 -17.25
C VAL A 219 24.65 -17.55 -16.84
N VAL A 220 23.42 -17.08 -17.03
CA VAL A 220 23.01 -15.71 -16.65
C VAL A 220 23.09 -15.52 -15.15
N PHE A 221 22.61 -16.48 -14.36
CA PHE A 221 22.71 -16.42 -12.89
C PHE A 221 24.16 -16.37 -12.41
N ASP A 222 25.02 -17.23 -12.96
CA ASP A 222 26.46 -17.27 -12.59
C ASP A 222 27.17 -15.94 -12.92
N ARG A 223 26.69 -15.21 -13.95
CA ARG A 223 27.25 -13.93 -14.39
C ARG A 223 26.75 -12.74 -13.55
N HIS A 224 25.44 -12.67 -13.29
CA HIS A 224 24.80 -11.49 -12.71
C HIS A 224 24.42 -11.66 -11.24
N GLY A 225 24.24 -12.89 -10.76
CA GLY A 225 23.86 -13.21 -9.38
C GLY A 225 22.43 -12.83 -9.02
N VAL A 226 21.56 -12.65 -10.01
CA VAL A 226 20.14 -12.33 -9.85
C VAL A 226 19.30 -13.16 -10.81
N LEU A 227 18.13 -13.57 -10.34
CA LEU A 227 17.04 -14.18 -11.11
C LEU A 227 15.79 -13.37 -10.93
#